data_8df1f2d696b62b111ba162b68d5a043f
#
_entry.id   8df1f2d696b62b111ba162b68d5a043f
#
_cell.length_a   1.000
_cell.length_b   1.000
_cell.length_c   1.000
_cell.angle_alpha   90.00
_cell.angle_beta   90.00
_cell.angle_gamma   90.00
#
_symmetry.space_group_name_H-M   'P 1'
#
loop_
_entity.id
_entity.type
_entity.pdbx_description
1 polymer ?
#
loop_
_entity_poly.entity_id
_entity_poly.type
_entity_poly.pdbx_seq_one_letter_code
_entity_poly.pdbx_strand_id
1 'polypeptide(L)'
;MPTPTKNEKKKDFLERCMEFPDMQKYPSGQRYAVCESKWTESRMSELKQANTKISFDYDGTLSTDLGKKIAERQQGTLYIISARHNKDGMLTVAQSLGIPPSRVFALGSNAAKIQKIKELGITTHYDNNKDVVSQLGAVGKLI
;
A
#
# COMPACT_ATOMS: atom_id res chain seq x y z
N MET A 1 13.46 15.34 16.92
CA MET A 1 12.16 16.02 16.90
C MET A 1 11.03 15.00 17.07
N PRO A 2 10.01 15.25 17.88
CA PRO A 2 8.94 14.27 18.08
C PRO A 2 8.10 14.09 16.83
N THR A 3 7.59 12.88 16.65
CA THR A 3 6.65 12.53 15.57
C THR A 3 5.38 11.98 16.19
N PRO A 4 4.21 12.15 15.53
CA PRO A 4 2.96 11.56 16.01
C PRO A 4 3.05 10.04 16.09
N THR A 5 2.48 9.48 17.17
CA THR A 5 2.34 8.03 17.30
C THR A 5 1.00 7.58 16.74
N LYS A 6 0.90 6.28 16.44
CA LYS A 6 -0.35 5.69 15.96
C LYS A 6 -1.45 5.89 17.02
N ASN A 7 -2.61 6.37 16.61
CA ASN A 7 -3.78 6.64 17.46
C ASN A 7 -3.60 7.83 18.42
N GLU A 8 -2.52 8.59 18.33
CA GLU A 8 -2.36 9.80 19.13
C GLU A 8 -3.30 10.91 18.64
N LYS A 9 -3.95 11.63 19.57
CA LYS A 9 -4.77 12.79 19.23
C LYS A 9 -3.89 14.00 18.93
N LYS A 10 -4.36 14.88 18.03
CA LYS A 10 -3.64 16.09 17.65
C LYS A 10 -3.27 16.94 18.86
N LYS A 11 -4.19 17.15 19.78
CA LYS A 11 -3.96 17.94 21.02
C LYS A 11 -2.80 17.36 21.83
N ASP A 12 -2.81 16.04 22.05
CA ASP A 12 -1.79 15.36 22.84
C ASP A 12 -0.42 15.46 22.17
N PHE A 13 -0.37 15.28 20.88
CA PHE A 13 0.87 15.43 20.11
C PHE A 13 1.41 16.86 20.18
N LEU A 14 0.56 17.88 20.00
CA LEU A 14 0.97 19.27 20.04
C LEU A 14 1.54 19.65 21.42
N GLU A 15 0.89 19.24 22.50
CA GLU A 15 1.38 19.47 23.86
C GLU A 15 2.76 18.84 24.08
N ARG A 16 2.92 17.59 23.70
CA ARG A 16 4.20 16.87 23.82
C ARG A 16 5.29 17.51 22.96
N CYS A 17 4.97 17.89 21.73
CA CYS A 17 5.88 18.53 20.80
C CYS A 17 6.36 19.89 21.31
N MET A 18 5.44 20.71 21.83
CA MET A 18 5.76 22.05 22.36
C MET A 18 6.71 22.00 23.56
N GLU A 19 6.65 20.95 24.35
CA GLU A 19 7.49 20.75 25.55
C GLU A 19 8.84 20.08 25.24
N PHE A 20 9.01 19.58 24.01
CA PHE A 20 10.21 18.84 23.63
C PHE A 20 11.45 19.76 23.65
N PRO A 21 12.60 19.34 24.24
CA PRO A 21 13.79 20.20 24.41
C PRO A 21 14.28 20.84 23.12
N ASP A 22 14.30 20.14 22.00
CA ASP A 22 14.74 20.67 20.70
C ASP A 22 13.87 21.82 20.20
N MET A 23 12.63 21.90 20.67
CA MET A 23 11.70 22.96 20.27
C MET A 23 11.92 24.26 21.00
N GLN A 24 12.72 24.25 22.11
CA GLN A 24 12.98 25.44 22.91
C GLN A 24 13.81 26.48 22.18
N LYS A 25 14.49 26.11 21.10
CA LYS A 25 15.24 27.04 20.24
C LYS A 25 14.33 27.96 19.41
N TYR A 26 13.03 27.64 19.30
CA TYR A 26 12.06 28.44 18.56
C TYR A 26 11.23 29.33 19.50
N PRO A 27 10.82 30.53 19.07
CA PRO A 27 9.80 31.32 19.80
C PRO A 27 8.48 30.52 19.88
N SER A 28 7.66 30.77 20.92
CA SER A 28 6.46 29.97 21.21
C SER A 28 5.46 29.92 20.03
N GLY A 29 5.26 31.00 19.30
CA GLY A 29 4.39 31.00 18.12
C GLY A 29 4.93 30.16 16.98
N GLN A 30 6.25 30.15 16.80
CA GLN A 30 6.91 29.36 15.77
C GLN A 30 6.94 27.87 16.15
N ARG A 31 7.10 27.54 17.44
CA ARG A 31 6.99 26.15 17.95
C ARG A 31 5.66 25.53 17.56
N TYR A 32 4.57 26.23 17.79
CA TYR A 32 3.24 25.75 17.44
C TYR A 32 3.12 25.42 15.94
N ALA A 33 3.58 26.36 15.10
CA ALA A 33 3.53 26.17 13.64
C ALA A 33 4.34 24.96 13.18
N VAL A 34 5.54 24.75 13.75
CA VAL A 34 6.39 23.58 13.43
C VAL A 34 5.72 22.28 13.86
N CYS A 35 5.16 22.23 15.07
CA CYS A 35 4.47 21.04 15.58
C CYS A 35 3.21 20.72 14.76
N GLU A 36 2.45 21.72 14.37
CA GLU A 36 1.27 21.54 13.51
C GLU A 36 1.64 21.01 12.12
N SER A 37 2.72 21.51 11.53
CA SER A 37 3.26 21.00 10.27
C SER A 37 3.64 19.52 10.37
N LYS A 38 4.27 19.11 11.45
CA LYS A 38 4.66 17.71 11.68
C LYS A 38 3.44 16.80 11.80
N TRP A 39 2.39 17.25 12.46
CA TRP A 39 1.13 16.51 12.54
C TRP A 39 0.50 16.33 11.16
N THR A 40 0.40 17.40 10.38
CA THR A 40 -0.21 17.38 9.05
C THR A 40 0.57 16.48 8.09
N GLU A 41 1.90 16.57 8.05
CA GLU A 41 2.77 15.72 7.23
C GLU A 41 2.55 14.24 7.53
N SER A 42 2.52 13.88 8.82
CA SER A 42 2.32 12.50 9.26
C SER A 42 0.95 11.96 8.84
N ARG A 43 -0.11 12.75 8.99
CA ARG A 43 -1.47 12.35 8.59
C ARG A 43 -1.61 12.20 7.08
N MET A 44 -1.03 13.10 6.30
CA MET A 44 -1.04 13.00 4.84
C MET A 44 -0.29 11.74 4.36
N SER A 45 0.83 11.41 4.99
CA SER A 45 1.59 10.19 4.69
C SER A 45 0.75 8.93 4.97
N GLU A 46 0.06 8.86 6.11
CA GLU A 46 -0.83 7.75 6.46
C GLU A 46 -1.98 7.61 5.45
N LEU A 47 -2.63 8.70 5.07
CA LEU A 47 -3.71 8.71 4.08
C LEU A 47 -3.23 8.22 2.71
N LYS A 48 -2.04 8.65 2.29
CA LYS A 48 -1.44 8.22 1.02
C LYS A 48 -1.18 6.71 1.03
N GLN A 49 -0.65 6.15 2.12
CA GLN A 49 -0.43 4.71 2.27
C GLN A 49 -1.76 3.94 2.28
N ALA A 50 -2.77 4.43 3.01
CA ALA A 50 -4.08 3.79 3.08
C ALA A 50 -4.79 3.74 1.72
N ASN A 51 -4.55 4.72 0.84
CA ASN A 51 -5.13 4.78 -0.50
C ASN A 51 -4.32 4.03 -1.56
N THR A 52 -3.11 3.55 -1.24
CA THR A 52 -2.29 2.78 -2.17
C THR A 52 -2.82 1.35 -2.26
N LYS A 53 -3.18 0.93 -3.48
CA LYS A 53 -3.68 -0.42 -3.78
C LYS A 53 -2.72 -1.11 -4.73
N ILE A 54 -2.19 -2.24 -4.32
CA ILE A 54 -1.18 -3.00 -5.06
C ILE A 54 -1.71 -4.40 -5.32
N SER A 55 -1.69 -4.84 -6.57
CA SER A 55 -2.11 -6.17 -6.92
C SER A 55 -0.97 -6.96 -7.56
N PHE A 56 -1.07 -8.28 -7.46
CA PHE A 56 -0.10 -9.23 -8.00
C PHE A 56 -0.85 -10.29 -8.79
N ASP A 57 -0.30 -10.68 -9.94
CA ASP A 57 -0.67 -11.93 -10.58
C ASP A 57 -0.18 -13.10 -9.72
N TYR A 58 -0.75 -14.30 -9.93
CA TYR A 58 -0.32 -15.48 -9.19
C TYR A 58 0.71 -16.30 -9.99
N ASP A 59 0.31 -16.82 -11.16
CA ASP A 59 1.18 -17.68 -11.96
C ASP A 59 2.37 -16.90 -12.53
N GLY A 60 3.58 -17.33 -12.19
CA GLY A 60 4.82 -16.69 -12.63
C GLY A 60 5.16 -15.40 -11.86
N THR A 61 4.34 -15.00 -10.90
CA THR A 61 4.57 -13.83 -10.03
C THR A 61 4.60 -14.27 -8.57
N LEU A 62 3.45 -14.38 -7.90
CA LEU A 62 3.41 -14.83 -6.51
C LEU A 62 3.69 -16.33 -6.32
N SER A 63 3.61 -17.12 -7.37
CA SER A 63 4.05 -18.51 -7.33
C SER A 63 5.59 -18.64 -7.33
N THR A 64 6.31 -17.53 -7.51
CA THR A 64 7.78 -17.46 -7.48
C THR A 64 8.29 -16.79 -6.21
N ASP A 65 9.52 -17.08 -5.80
CA ASP A 65 10.15 -16.46 -4.63
C ASP A 65 10.37 -14.96 -4.84
N LEU A 66 10.72 -14.54 -6.04
CA LEU A 66 10.91 -13.12 -6.37
C LEU A 66 9.62 -12.33 -6.16
N GLY A 67 8.50 -12.82 -6.67
CA GLY A 67 7.20 -12.18 -6.51
C GLY A 67 6.78 -12.07 -5.05
N LYS A 68 7.00 -13.14 -4.28
CA LYS A 68 6.72 -13.14 -2.83
C LYS A 68 7.55 -12.11 -2.08
N LYS A 69 8.84 -12.00 -2.40
CA LYS A 69 9.74 -11.02 -1.77
C LYS A 69 9.31 -9.58 -2.09
N ILE A 70 8.90 -9.32 -3.33
CA ILE A 70 8.39 -8.01 -3.71
C ILE A 70 7.12 -7.70 -2.92
N ALA A 71 6.19 -8.65 -2.83
CA ALA A 71 4.93 -8.47 -2.09
C ALA A 71 5.16 -8.17 -0.61
N GLU A 72 6.10 -8.85 0.02
CA GLU A 72 6.42 -8.67 1.44
C GLU A 72 6.94 -7.27 1.77
N ARG A 73 7.52 -6.58 0.79
CA ARG A 73 8.08 -5.24 0.94
C ARG A 73 7.08 -4.11 0.66
N GLN A 74 5.92 -4.44 0.11
CA GLN A 74 4.95 -3.42 -0.25
C GLN A 74 4.16 -2.93 0.96
N GLN A 75 3.89 -1.63 0.98
CA GLN A 75 3.02 -1.00 1.96
C GLN A 75 1.74 -0.53 1.27
N GLY A 76 0.60 -0.80 1.88
CA GLY A 76 -0.70 -0.47 1.33
C GLY A 76 -1.63 -1.67 1.37
N THR A 77 -2.73 -1.60 0.63
CA THR A 77 -3.70 -2.69 0.53
C THR A 77 -3.30 -3.63 -0.60
N LEU A 78 -3.03 -4.89 -0.28
CA LEU A 78 -2.59 -5.90 -1.25
C LEU A 78 -3.75 -6.73 -1.76
N TYR A 79 -3.71 -7.06 -3.05
CA TYR A 79 -4.68 -7.90 -3.76
C TYR A 79 -3.94 -8.96 -4.57
N ILE A 80 -4.59 -10.11 -4.78
CA ILE A 80 -4.13 -11.10 -5.77
C ILE A 80 -5.19 -11.16 -6.86
N ILE A 81 -4.82 -10.85 -8.08
CA ILE A 81 -5.73 -10.81 -9.23
C ILE A 81 -5.13 -11.65 -10.35
N SER A 82 -5.76 -12.78 -10.65
CA SER A 82 -5.25 -13.77 -11.61
C SER A 82 -6.27 -14.11 -12.69
N ALA A 83 -5.76 -14.53 -13.83
CA ALA A 83 -6.58 -15.07 -14.92
C ALA A 83 -6.93 -16.55 -14.73
N ARG A 84 -6.56 -17.17 -13.63
CA ARG A 84 -6.91 -18.57 -13.33
C ARG A 84 -8.42 -18.75 -13.19
N HIS A 85 -8.89 -19.98 -13.39
CA HIS A 85 -10.30 -20.34 -13.21
C HIS A 85 -10.63 -20.72 -11.77
N ASN A 86 -9.63 -20.99 -10.92
CA ASN A 86 -9.80 -21.36 -9.53
C ASN A 86 -8.75 -20.68 -8.64
N LYS A 87 -8.96 -20.74 -7.33
CA LYS A 87 -8.07 -20.13 -6.34
C LYS A 87 -7.07 -21.10 -5.71
N ASP A 88 -6.87 -22.29 -6.30
CA ASP A 88 -5.97 -23.30 -5.76
C ASP A 88 -4.55 -22.74 -5.59
N GLY A 89 -3.99 -22.89 -4.41
CA GLY A 89 -2.68 -22.34 -4.04
C GLY A 89 -2.66 -20.85 -3.77
N MET A 90 -3.58 -20.08 -4.33
CA MET A 90 -3.63 -18.61 -4.16
C MET A 90 -3.97 -18.23 -2.72
N LEU A 91 -4.92 -18.93 -2.10
CA LEU A 91 -5.35 -18.63 -0.73
C LEU A 91 -4.26 -18.91 0.29
N THR A 92 -3.44 -19.92 0.06
CA THR A 92 -2.28 -20.25 0.92
C THR A 92 -1.24 -19.12 0.88
N VAL A 93 -0.91 -18.64 -0.33
CA VAL A 93 0.02 -17.51 -0.51
C VAL A 93 -0.57 -16.23 0.10
N ALA A 94 -1.85 -15.98 -0.13
CA ALA A 94 -2.54 -14.81 0.43
C ALA A 94 -2.45 -14.82 1.96
N GLN A 95 -2.71 -15.94 2.60
CA GLN A 95 -2.63 -16.08 4.05
C GLN A 95 -1.22 -15.76 4.56
N SER A 96 -0.18 -16.24 3.88
CA SER A 96 1.22 -15.98 4.25
C SER A 96 1.59 -14.49 4.13
N LEU A 97 0.93 -13.75 3.26
CA LEU A 97 1.13 -12.32 3.04
C LEU A 97 0.16 -11.43 3.83
N GLY A 98 -0.74 -12.02 4.61
CA GLY A 98 -1.75 -11.27 5.35
C GLY A 98 -2.87 -10.71 4.48
N ILE A 99 -3.10 -11.30 3.30
CA ILE A 99 -4.16 -10.87 2.37
C ILE A 99 -5.42 -11.71 2.64
N PRO A 100 -6.56 -11.09 3.01
CA PRO A 100 -7.79 -11.84 3.24
C PRO A 100 -8.36 -12.43 1.95
N PRO A 101 -9.12 -13.54 2.03
CA PRO A 101 -9.72 -14.16 0.83
C PRO A 101 -10.60 -13.24 0.00
N SER A 102 -11.19 -12.22 0.60
CA SER A 102 -12.02 -11.22 -0.09
C SER A 102 -11.23 -10.36 -1.09
N ARG A 103 -9.90 -10.35 -0.99
CA ARG A 103 -9.01 -9.63 -1.91
C ARG A 103 -8.25 -10.57 -2.85
N VAL A 104 -8.67 -11.82 -2.98
CA VAL A 104 -8.11 -12.81 -3.89
C VAL A 104 -9.12 -13.10 -5.01
N PHE A 105 -8.71 -12.87 -6.26
CA PHE A 105 -9.57 -13.00 -7.43
C PHE A 105 -8.99 -13.96 -8.46
N ALA A 106 -9.77 -14.93 -8.88
CA ALA A 106 -9.49 -15.84 -9.99
C ALA A 106 -10.57 -15.62 -11.04
N LEU A 107 -10.26 -14.91 -12.13
CA LEU A 107 -11.25 -14.30 -13.01
C LEU A 107 -11.44 -15.01 -14.35
N GLY A 108 -10.59 -15.98 -14.68
CA GLY A 108 -10.73 -16.84 -15.85
C GLY A 108 -10.17 -16.28 -17.15
N SER A 109 -9.78 -15.00 -17.22
CA SER A 109 -9.18 -14.42 -18.41
C SER A 109 -8.35 -13.18 -18.08
N ASN A 110 -7.42 -12.83 -18.99
CA ASN A 110 -6.63 -11.59 -18.87
C ASN A 110 -7.51 -10.34 -19.04
N ALA A 111 -8.52 -10.40 -19.91
CA ALA A 111 -9.45 -9.28 -20.09
C ALA A 111 -10.21 -8.97 -18.80
N ALA A 112 -10.74 -10.00 -18.13
CA ALA A 112 -11.41 -9.84 -16.84
C ALA A 112 -10.45 -9.35 -15.75
N LYS A 113 -9.21 -9.81 -15.76
CA LYS A 113 -8.15 -9.34 -14.83
C LYS A 113 -7.90 -7.85 -15.01
N ILE A 114 -7.69 -7.38 -16.22
CA ILE A 114 -7.44 -5.96 -16.52
C ILE A 114 -8.64 -5.10 -16.11
N GLN A 115 -9.86 -5.55 -16.41
CA GLN A 115 -11.07 -4.84 -16.02
C GLN A 115 -11.18 -4.72 -14.50
N LYS A 116 -10.91 -5.78 -13.76
CA LYS A 116 -10.95 -5.78 -12.28
C LYS A 116 -9.91 -4.85 -11.68
N ILE A 117 -8.71 -4.81 -12.24
CA ILE A 117 -7.64 -3.90 -11.82
C ILE A 117 -8.10 -2.45 -11.93
N LYS A 118 -8.74 -2.08 -13.04
CA LYS A 118 -9.29 -0.74 -13.25
C LYS A 118 -10.46 -0.43 -12.33
N GLU A 119 -11.34 -1.39 -12.14
CA GLU A 119 -12.55 -1.29 -11.32
C GLU A 119 -12.21 -1.05 -9.85
N LEU A 120 -11.19 -1.75 -9.33
CA LEU A 120 -10.72 -1.61 -7.94
C LEU A 120 -9.90 -0.34 -7.70
N GLY A 121 -9.48 0.35 -8.74
CA GLY A 121 -8.61 1.51 -8.62
C GLY A 121 -7.20 1.15 -8.18
N ILE A 122 -6.68 0.02 -8.64
CA ILE A 122 -5.32 -0.44 -8.34
C ILE A 122 -4.31 0.60 -8.84
N THR A 123 -3.35 0.97 -7.99
CA THR A 123 -2.31 1.93 -8.32
C THR A 123 -1.08 1.27 -8.95
N THR A 124 -0.79 0.02 -8.60
CA THR A 124 0.32 -0.75 -9.14
C THR A 124 -0.06 -2.22 -9.23
N HIS A 125 0.16 -2.83 -10.39
CA HIS A 125 -0.06 -4.27 -10.61
C HIS A 125 1.23 -4.91 -11.12
N TYR A 126 1.69 -5.95 -10.43
CA TYR A 126 2.86 -6.74 -10.83
C TYR A 126 2.42 -7.99 -11.58
N ASP A 127 2.99 -8.20 -12.75
CA ASP A 127 2.64 -9.32 -13.62
C ASP A 127 3.87 -9.75 -14.43
N ASN A 128 3.94 -11.01 -14.80
CA ASN A 128 4.98 -11.52 -15.70
C ASN A 128 4.54 -11.54 -17.17
N ASN A 129 3.29 -11.16 -17.45
CA ASN A 129 2.74 -11.12 -18.79
C ASN A 129 2.90 -9.71 -19.38
N LYS A 130 3.75 -9.59 -20.42
CA LYS A 130 4.04 -8.32 -21.07
C LYS A 130 2.80 -7.65 -21.68
N ASP A 131 1.87 -8.44 -22.21
CA ASP A 131 0.65 -7.91 -22.82
C ASP A 131 -0.25 -7.25 -21.77
N VAL A 132 -0.39 -7.88 -20.61
CA VAL A 132 -1.16 -7.31 -19.49
C VAL A 132 -0.52 -6.02 -19.00
N VAL A 133 0.78 -6.02 -18.78
CA VAL A 133 1.53 -4.85 -18.32
C VAL A 133 1.40 -3.70 -19.34
N SER A 134 1.53 -4.00 -20.62
CA SER A 134 1.41 -3.01 -21.70
C SER A 134 0.02 -2.35 -21.72
N GLN A 135 -1.05 -3.13 -21.54
CA GLN A 135 -2.42 -2.61 -21.52
C GLN A 135 -2.73 -1.78 -20.27
N LEU A 136 -2.04 -2.02 -19.16
CA LEU A 136 -2.22 -1.27 -17.92
C LEU A 136 -1.44 0.06 -17.91
N GLY A 137 -0.47 0.23 -18.79
CA GLY A 137 0.33 1.45 -18.87
C GLY A 137 1.13 1.69 -17.58
N ALA A 138 0.98 2.89 -16.99
CA ALA A 138 1.72 3.27 -15.79
C ALA A 138 1.43 2.40 -14.56
N VAL A 139 0.27 1.75 -14.50
CA VAL A 139 -0.13 0.86 -13.40
C VAL A 139 0.62 -0.47 -13.46
N GLY A 140 0.93 -0.97 -14.66
CA GLY A 140 1.57 -2.26 -14.84
C GLY A 140 3.08 -2.23 -14.57
N LYS A 141 3.56 -3.26 -13.86
CA LYS A 141 4.99 -3.48 -13.59
C LYS A 141 5.34 -4.91 -14.01
N LEU A 142 6.27 -5.03 -14.95
CA LEU A 142 6.76 -6.33 -15.38
C LEU A 142 7.74 -6.90 -14.35
N ILE A 143 7.56 -8.16 -14.02
CA ILE A 143 8.40 -8.87 -13.06
C ILE A 143 9.20 -9.97 -13.76
#